data_e773cf04d786e30196274a7919a36726
#
_entry.id   e773cf04d786e30196274a7919a36726
#
_cell.length_a   1.000
_cell.length_b   1.000
_cell.length_c   1.000
_cell.angle_alpha   90.00
_cell.angle_beta   90.00
_cell.angle_gamma   90.00
#
_symmetry.space_group_name_H-M   'P 1'
#
loop_
_entity.id
_entity.type
_entity.pdbx_description
1 polymer ?
#
loop_
_entity_poly.entity_id
_entity_poly.type
_entity_poly.pdbx_seq_one_letter_code
_entity_poly.pdbx_strand_id
1 'polypeptide(L)'
;MTKDVLNLPRIVMGAKSANAPLTQSYDKGPVTPLIELTIGDFFDQIVEQNPDKEALISAHQNIRLTYRELQRKVNQLASSMIRMGLQKGDRVGIWSHNNVEWVIMQLATAKAGIILVNINPAYRIFELEYAINKVDCQVLVLMRHFRSSDYAVMLQELAPEARHQSYQNLELVQLPNLKRVIWIDSPESTEDFSYMQKFSAWIAEGDADDPAVAERAKKLNPNNPINIQFTSGTTGTPKGATLTHRNILNNGYFIGEAMSLTADDRLCIPVPLYHCFGMVLGNLAILTHGGTIVYPNDGFDPITVLETVQNEKCTGLHGVPTMFIAELDHPDFANYDLSTLRTGIMAGSSCPIEIMRRVIDQMHMKEVTIAYGMTETSPVSCQTNQHTPLEKQVSTVGLVQPNLEVKIVNPETGETLGIGETGELCTKGYSIMLGYWNDTNKTAEAIVDGWMYTGDLATMDEEGYVKIVGRSKDMVIRGGENIYPVEIENYLYRHPKIRDVQIVGVPDKKFGEVLAAWIIPKKDSNLTEQDIRDFCKDHIAHYKVPTYMKFVDEFPMTVTGKIQKFKIVEAMTQELGL
;
A
#
# COMPACT_ATOMS: atom_id res chain seq x y z
N MET A 1 -10.62 -28.63 -14.37
CA MET A 1 -11.77 -27.83 -13.93
C MET A 1 -11.44 -27.39 -12.50
N THR A 2 -10.91 -26.20 -12.35
CA THR A 2 -10.62 -25.58 -11.05
C THR A 2 -11.96 -25.31 -10.36
N LYS A 3 -12.16 -25.88 -9.18
CA LYS A 3 -13.35 -25.57 -8.37
C LYS A 3 -13.29 -24.10 -7.96
N ASP A 4 -14.33 -23.35 -8.28
CA ASP A 4 -14.46 -21.96 -7.84
C ASP A 4 -14.37 -21.90 -6.31
N VAL A 5 -13.44 -21.08 -5.82
CA VAL A 5 -13.30 -20.77 -4.41
C VAL A 5 -14.62 -20.15 -3.95
N LEU A 6 -15.37 -20.83 -3.08
CA LEU A 6 -16.58 -20.36 -2.39
C LEU A 6 -17.88 -20.20 -3.21
N ASN A 7 -18.07 -20.73 -4.41
CA ASN A 7 -19.27 -20.45 -5.23
C ASN A 7 -19.54 -18.94 -5.46
N LEU A 8 -18.55 -18.09 -5.25
CA LEU A 8 -18.65 -16.68 -5.61
C LEU A 8 -18.60 -16.61 -7.15
N PRO A 9 -19.53 -15.91 -7.80
CA PRO A 9 -19.47 -15.77 -9.25
C PRO A 9 -18.17 -15.08 -9.61
N ARG A 10 -17.35 -15.69 -10.48
CA ARG A 10 -16.23 -14.98 -11.09
C ARG A 10 -16.78 -13.71 -11.73
N ILE A 11 -16.29 -12.59 -11.23
CA ILE A 11 -16.68 -11.31 -11.76
C ILE A 11 -15.83 -11.12 -13.01
N VAL A 12 -16.44 -11.31 -14.17
CA VAL A 12 -15.82 -10.83 -15.39
C VAL A 12 -15.77 -9.31 -15.27
N MET A 13 -14.65 -8.79 -14.77
CA MET A 13 -14.30 -7.37 -14.85
C MET A 13 -14.12 -7.06 -16.35
N GLY A 14 -15.21 -7.20 -17.11
CA GLY A 14 -15.22 -7.12 -18.54
C GLY A 14 -15.36 -5.69 -19.00
N ALA A 15 -15.05 -5.51 -20.29
CA ALA A 15 -15.50 -4.35 -21.03
C ALA A 15 -16.95 -4.05 -20.64
N LYS A 16 -17.27 -2.81 -20.29
CA LYS A 16 -18.66 -2.37 -20.15
C LYS A 16 -19.41 -2.91 -21.37
N SER A 17 -20.48 -3.70 -21.14
CA SER A 17 -21.46 -3.91 -22.20
C SER A 17 -21.72 -2.53 -22.80
N ALA A 18 -21.92 -2.43 -24.13
CA ALA A 18 -22.04 -1.16 -24.85
C ALA A 18 -23.13 -0.26 -24.22
N ASN A 19 -22.85 0.30 -23.06
CA ASN A 19 -23.65 1.33 -22.42
C ASN A 19 -23.46 2.61 -23.22
N ALA A 20 -24.49 3.43 -23.27
CA ALA A 20 -24.36 4.77 -23.84
C ALA A 20 -23.16 5.49 -23.20
N PRO A 21 -22.38 6.28 -23.98
CA PRO A 21 -21.29 7.09 -23.45
C PRO A 21 -21.74 7.90 -22.24
N LEU A 22 -20.87 8.03 -21.24
CA LEU A 22 -21.14 8.86 -20.08
C LEU A 22 -21.21 10.33 -20.51
N THR A 23 -22.10 11.09 -19.90
CA THR A 23 -22.28 12.53 -20.17
C THR A 23 -21.75 13.40 -19.05
N GLN A 24 -21.47 12.82 -17.90
CA GLN A 24 -20.88 13.45 -16.72
C GLN A 24 -19.78 12.56 -16.15
N SER A 25 -18.82 13.17 -15.45
CA SER A 25 -17.73 12.47 -14.78
C SER A 25 -18.21 11.77 -13.51
N TYR A 26 -19.12 10.81 -13.69
CA TYR A 26 -19.70 9.96 -12.66
C TYR A 26 -19.92 8.57 -13.19
N ASP A 27 -19.42 7.56 -12.48
CA ASP A 27 -19.59 6.16 -12.84
C ASP A 27 -19.76 5.26 -11.61
N LYS A 28 -20.38 4.11 -11.84
CA LYS A 28 -20.59 3.04 -10.85
C LYS A 28 -19.96 1.76 -11.34
N GLY A 29 -19.22 1.12 -10.46
CA GLY A 29 -18.75 -0.24 -10.69
C GLY A 29 -19.91 -1.25 -10.77
N PRO A 30 -19.67 -2.43 -11.34
CA PRO A 30 -20.69 -3.48 -11.42
C PRO A 30 -21.17 -3.87 -10.02
N VAL A 31 -22.47 -4.11 -9.89
CA VAL A 31 -23.06 -4.60 -8.63
C VAL A 31 -22.87 -6.12 -8.55
N THR A 32 -22.27 -6.59 -7.49
CA THR A 32 -21.98 -8.00 -7.24
C THR A 32 -22.13 -8.31 -5.75
N PRO A 33 -22.44 -9.55 -5.35
CA PRO A 33 -22.49 -9.91 -3.94
C PRO A 33 -21.19 -9.58 -3.21
N LEU A 34 -21.29 -8.96 -2.04
CA LEU A 34 -20.16 -8.75 -1.15
C LEU A 34 -19.94 -10.00 -0.28
N ILE A 35 -18.69 -10.22 0.10
CA ILE A 35 -18.33 -11.25 1.09
C ILE A 35 -18.78 -10.75 2.46
N GLU A 36 -19.78 -11.39 3.04
CA GLU A 36 -20.34 -11.07 4.36
C GLU A 36 -19.77 -11.98 5.44
N LEU A 37 -18.44 -12.19 5.40
CA LEU A 37 -17.68 -12.99 6.36
C LEU A 37 -16.62 -12.10 7.03
N THR A 38 -16.14 -12.55 8.20
CA THR A 38 -14.90 -12.01 8.75
C THR A 38 -13.70 -12.54 7.99
N ILE A 39 -12.55 -11.87 8.06
CA ILE A 39 -11.31 -12.35 7.45
C ILE A 39 -10.93 -13.73 8.01
N GLY A 40 -11.15 -13.96 9.31
CA GLY A 40 -10.86 -15.25 9.94
C GLY A 40 -11.72 -16.39 9.40
N ASP A 41 -13.05 -16.16 9.31
CA ASP A 41 -13.99 -17.18 8.79
C ASP A 41 -13.71 -17.47 7.31
N PHE A 42 -13.43 -16.42 6.52
CA PHE A 42 -13.08 -16.59 5.11
C PHE A 42 -11.78 -17.38 4.93
N PHE A 43 -10.75 -17.06 5.72
CA PHE A 43 -9.48 -17.78 5.70
C PHE A 43 -9.66 -19.26 6.01
N ASP A 44 -10.50 -19.62 7.01
CA ASP A 44 -10.78 -21.01 7.33
C ASP A 44 -11.42 -21.77 6.17
N GLN A 45 -12.34 -21.13 5.42
CA GLN A 45 -12.93 -21.74 4.22
C GLN A 45 -11.90 -21.96 3.10
N ILE A 46 -10.94 -21.05 2.92
CA ILE A 46 -9.84 -21.23 1.96
C ILE A 46 -8.94 -22.41 2.37
N VAL A 47 -8.64 -22.54 3.66
CA VAL A 47 -7.84 -23.66 4.18
C VAL A 47 -8.54 -24.99 3.94
N GLU A 48 -9.85 -25.08 4.17
CA GLU A 48 -10.62 -26.29 3.92
C GLU A 48 -10.51 -26.77 2.46
N GLN A 49 -10.42 -25.83 1.52
CA GLN A 49 -10.32 -26.14 0.09
C GLN A 49 -8.89 -26.48 -0.36
N ASN A 50 -7.87 -25.91 0.29
CA ASN A 50 -6.47 -26.01 -0.14
C ASN A 50 -5.51 -26.37 1.01
N PRO A 51 -5.82 -27.34 1.88
CA PRO A 51 -5.09 -27.50 3.15
C PRO A 51 -3.60 -27.76 3.01
N ASP A 52 -3.21 -28.55 2.01
CA ASP A 52 -1.83 -29.02 1.85
C ASP A 52 -1.04 -28.23 0.78
N LYS A 53 -1.65 -27.16 0.24
CA LYS A 53 -1.00 -26.26 -0.70
C LYS A 53 -0.14 -25.24 0.04
N GLU A 54 0.98 -24.82 -0.57
CA GLU A 54 1.79 -23.70 -0.06
C GLU A 54 0.96 -22.43 -0.02
N ALA A 55 0.83 -21.83 1.17
CA ALA A 55 0.15 -20.56 1.40
C ALA A 55 1.14 -19.39 1.48
N LEU A 56 2.33 -19.64 2.04
CA LEU A 56 3.30 -18.63 2.37
C LEU A 56 4.73 -19.15 2.21
N ILE A 57 5.54 -18.37 1.51
CA ILE A 57 6.97 -18.55 1.38
C ILE A 57 7.65 -17.24 1.77
N SER A 58 8.61 -17.33 2.69
CA SER A 58 9.52 -16.24 3.02
C SER A 58 10.93 -16.68 2.67
N ALA A 59 11.45 -16.16 1.55
CA ALA A 59 12.76 -16.58 1.04
C ALA A 59 13.89 -16.23 2.00
N HIS A 60 13.90 -15.00 2.55
CA HIS A 60 14.94 -14.54 3.47
C HIS A 60 14.91 -15.23 4.83
N GLN A 61 13.75 -15.75 5.28
CA GLN A 61 13.65 -16.53 6.52
C GLN A 61 13.80 -18.04 6.29
N ASN A 62 13.86 -18.48 5.02
CA ASN A 62 13.83 -19.88 4.61
C ASN A 62 12.64 -20.66 5.23
N ILE A 63 11.46 -20.03 5.23
CA ILE A 63 10.22 -20.59 5.78
C ILE A 63 9.22 -20.83 4.66
N ARG A 64 8.61 -22.02 4.68
CA ARG A 64 7.48 -22.42 3.83
C ARG A 64 6.38 -22.97 4.69
N LEU A 65 5.16 -22.51 4.48
CA LEU A 65 3.98 -22.99 5.20
C LEU A 65 2.87 -23.34 4.22
N THR A 66 2.28 -24.51 4.41
CA THR A 66 1.00 -24.86 3.79
C THR A 66 -0.14 -24.04 4.43
N TYR A 67 -1.30 -24.02 3.79
CA TYR A 67 -2.48 -23.37 4.35
C TYR A 67 -2.84 -23.93 5.73
N ARG A 68 -2.77 -25.24 5.93
CA ARG A 68 -3.00 -25.93 7.21
C ARG A 68 -1.99 -25.50 8.28
N GLU A 69 -0.71 -25.45 7.93
CA GLU A 69 0.34 -25.04 8.87
C GLU A 69 0.21 -23.57 9.26
N LEU A 70 -0.09 -22.70 8.28
CA LEU A 70 -0.37 -21.29 8.55
C LEU A 70 -1.58 -21.14 9.48
N GLN A 71 -2.70 -21.84 9.20
CA GLN A 71 -3.89 -21.82 10.06
C GLN A 71 -3.59 -22.24 11.49
N ARG A 72 -2.81 -23.31 11.69
CA ARG A 72 -2.42 -23.76 13.03
C ARG A 72 -1.66 -22.69 13.80
N LYS A 73 -0.69 -22.02 13.16
CA LYS A 73 0.05 -20.91 13.76
C LYS A 73 -0.86 -19.70 14.06
N VAL A 74 -1.76 -19.38 13.16
CA VAL A 74 -2.75 -18.31 13.33
C VAL A 74 -3.69 -18.60 14.50
N ASN A 75 -4.24 -19.81 14.60
CA ASN A 75 -5.11 -20.22 15.69
C ASN A 75 -4.36 -20.22 17.03
N GLN A 76 -3.12 -20.72 17.03
CA GLN A 76 -2.23 -20.73 18.20
C GLN A 76 -2.02 -19.30 18.73
N LEU A 77 -1.68 -18.36 17.86
CA LEU A 77 -1.49 -16.98 18.26
C LEU A 77 -2.79 -16.30 18.70
N ALA A 78 -3.91 -16.57 18.02
CA ALA A 78 -5.23 -16.09 18.45
C ALA A 78 -5.61 -16.60 19.85
N SER A 79 -5.34 -17.89 20.14
CA SER A 79 -5.49 -18.46 21.49
C SER A 79 -4.59 -17.76 22.51
N SER A 80 -3.31 -17.53 22.20
CA SER A 80 -2.38 -16.79 23.09
C SER A 80 -2.88 -15.37 23.40
N MET A 81 -3.40 -14.65 22.42
CA MET A 81 -3.99 -13.33 22.62
C MET A 81 -5.20 -13.36 23.57
N ILE A 82 -6.09 -14.34 23.40
CA ILE A 82 -7.26 -14.51 24.24
C ILE A 82 -6.85 -14.91 25.69
N ARG A 83 -5.90 -15.82 25.85
CA ARG A 83 -5.34 -16.24 27.15
C ARG A 83 -4.61 -15.10 27.86
N MET A 84 -3.94 -14.23 27.11
CA MET A 84 -3.35 -13.00 27.66
C MET A 84 -4.41 -12.02 28.22
N GLY A 85 -5.69 -12.22 27.92
CA GLY A 85 -6.79 -11.40 28.39
C GLY A 85 -7.26 -10.33 27.40
N LEU A 86 -6.71 -10.29 26.18
CA LEU A 86 -7.13 -9.33 25.17
C LEU A 86 -8.59 -9.55 24.77
N GLN A 87 -9.33 -8.45 24.68
CA GLN A 87 -10.74 -8.43 24.35
C GLN A 87 -10.97 -7.99 22.90
N LYS A 88 -12.16 -8.29 22.37
CA LYS A 88 -12.61 -7.75 21.09
C LYS A 88 -12.49 -6.22 21.09
N GLY A 89 -11.83 -5.69 20.05
CA GLY A 89 -11.61 -4.25 19.89
C GLY A 89 -10.36 -3.71 20.58
N ASP A 90 -9.61 -4.53 21.31
CA ASP A 90 -8.28 -4.16 21.81
C ASP A 90 -7.31 -3.94 20.65
N ARG A 91 -6.30 -3.08 20.83
CA ARG A 91 -5.34 -2.70 19.79
C ARG A 91 -3.99 -3.32 20.08
N VAL A 92 -3.48 -4.00 19.05
CA VAL A 92 -2.14 -4.58 19.04
C VAL A 92 -1.36 -3.95 17.89
N GLY A 93 -0.28 -3.27 18.23
CA GLY A 93 0.63 -2.67 17.26
C GLY A 93 1.62 -3.66 16.70
N ILE A 94 1.90 -3.57 15.40
CA ILE A 94 3.02 -4.26 14.77
C ILE A 94 3.99 -3.23 14.17
N TRP A 95 5.22 -3.22 14.68
CA TRP A 95 6.30 -2.33 14.26
C TRP A 95 7.44 -3.17 13.68
N SER A 96 7.27 -3.54 12.42
CA SER A 96 8.09 -4.55 11.76
C SER A 96 8.12 -4.34 10.25
N HIS A 97 9.16 -4.82 9.63
CA HIS A 97 9.27 -5.04 8.18
C HIS A 97 8.64 -6.37 7.76
N ASN A 98 8.79 -6.76 6.48
CA ASN A 98 8.16 -7.97 5.95
C ASN A 98 8.76 -9.24 6.54
N ASN A 99 7.90 -10.12 7.08
CA ASN A 99 8.25 -11.44 7.60
C ASN A 99 7.01 -12.32 7.75
N VAL A 100 7.21 -13.58 8.10
CA VAL A 100 6.13 -14.58 8.32
C VAL A 100 5.24 -14.17 9.49
N GLU A 101 5.82 -13.63 10.55
CA GLU A 101 5.11 -13.22 11.75
C GLU A 101 4.08 -12.14 11.44
N TRP A 102 4.34 -11.30 10.44
CA TRP A 102 3.44 -10.24 10.01
C TRP A 102 2.09 -10.79 9.52
N VAL A 103 2.10 -11.77 8.61
CA VAL A 103 0.83 -12.37 8.12
C VAL A 103 0.16 -13.20 9.18
N ILE A 104 0.92 -13.89 10.07
CA ILE A 104 0.36 -14.59 11.22
C ILE A 104 -0.37 -13.59 12.13
N MET A 105 0.23 -12.43 12.41
CA MET A 105 -0.40 -11.37 13.19
C MET A 105 -1.67 -10.84 12.52
N GLN A 106 -1.62 -10.55 11.21
CA GLN A 106 -2.79 -10.06 10.46
C GLN A 106 -3.98 -11.00 10.57
N LEU A 107 -3.77 -12.30 10.43
CA LEU A 107 -4.83 -13.30 10.46
C LEU A 107 -5.27 -13.65 11.89
N ALA A 108 -4.33 -13.72 12.83
CA ALA A 108 -4.63 -14.06 14.23
C ALA A 108 -5.42 -12.95 14.94
N THR A 109 -5.05 -11.68 14.72
CA THR A 109 -5.82 -10.54 15.24
C THR A 109 -7.22 -10.52 14.65
N ALA A 110 -7.37 -10.83 13.35
CA ALA A 110 -8.67 -10.92 12.70
C ALA A 110 -9.55 -12.03 13.33
N LYS A 111 -9.01 -13.20 13.65
CA LYS A 111 -9.74 -14.27 14.33
C LYS A 111 -10.09 -13.94 15.78
N ALA A 112 -9.21 -13.26 16.47
CA ALA A 112 -9.43 -12.86 17.87
C ALA A 112 -10.31 -11.60 18.01
N GLY A 113 -10.64 -10.93 16.89
CA GLY A 113 -11.40 -9.66 16.90
C GLY A 113 -10.60 -8.49 17.48
N ILE A 114 -9.30 -8.55 17.37
CA ILE A 114 -8.34 -7.55 17.85
C ILE A 114 -7.98 -6.63 16.69
N ILE A 115 -7.89 -5.34 16.94
CA ILE A 115 -7.53 -4.36 15.91
C ILE A 115 -6.01 -4.33 15.74
N LEU A 116 -5.53 -4.76 14.58
CA LEU A 116 -4.12 -4.64 14.22
C LEU A 116 -3.79 -3.20 13.86
N VAL A 117 -2.80 -2.63 14.52
CA VAL A 117 -2.31 -1.27 14.25
C VAL A 117 -0.99 -1.35 13.50
N ASN A 118 -1.01 -0.87 12.27
CA ASN A 118 0.18 -0.86 11.41
C ASN A 118 1.06 0.34 11.77
N ILE A 119 2.24 0.08 12.35
CA ILE A 119 3.21 1.11 12.70
C ILE A 119 4.30 1.16 11.64
N ASN A 120 4.57 2.36 11.12
CA ASN A 120 5.59 2.55 10.09
C ASN A 120 6.99 2.20 10.64
N PRO A 121 7.73 1.27 10.01
CA PRO A 121 9.09 0.89 10.44
C PRO A 121 10.08 2.06 10.53
N ALA A 122 9.84 3.14 9.79
CA ALA A 122 10.71 4.32 9.83
C ALA A 122 10.42 5.28 10.99
N TYR A 123 9.36 5.05 11.77
CA TYR A 123 9.04 5.94 12.89
C TYR A 123 10.19 5.97 13.90
N ARG A 124 10.47 7.18 14.39
CA ARG A 124 11.39 7.41 15.49
C ARG A 124 10.60 7.54 16.79
N ILE A 125 11.27 7.83 17.86
CA ILE A 125 10.71 7.85 19.22
C ILE A 125 9.45 8.72 19.31
N PHE A 126 9.48 9.93 18.74
CA PHE A 126 8.37 10.87 18.79
C PHE A 126 7.11 10.35 18.06
N GLU A 127 7.27 9.83 16.84
CA GLU A 127 6.15 9.29 16.07
C GLU A 127 5.63 7.97 16.66
N LEU A 128 6.54 7.15 17.23
CA LEU A 128 6.18 5.90 17.90
C LEU A 128 5.32 6.17 19.14
N GLU A 129 5.76 7.08 20.02
CA GLU A 129 5.01 7.51 21.20
C GLU A 129 3.61 7.99 20.82
N TYR A 130 3.54 8.87 19.84
CA TYR A 130 2.27 9.37 19.34
C TYR A 130 1.37 8.25 18.82
N ALA A 131 1.89 7.35 17.97
CA ALA A 131 1.10 6.29 17.36
C ALA A 131 0.53 5.32 18.40
N ILE A 132 1.35 4.89 19.37
CA ILE A 132 0.95 3.98 20.45
C ILE A 132 -0.14 4.61 21.33
N ASN A 133 0.06 5.87 21.76
CA ASN A 133 -0.87 6.57 22.65
C ASN A 133 -2.15 6.97 21.92
N LYS A 134 -2.09 7.38 20.65
CA LYS A 134 -3.28 7.79 19.87
C LYS A 134 -4.34 6.71 19.78
N VAL A 135 -3.93 5.45 19.78
CA VAL A 135 -4.86 4.31 19.65
C VAL A 135 -5.00 3.50 20.94
N ASP A 136 -4.43 3.96 22.05
CA ASP A 136 -4.40 3.20 23.31
C ASP A 136 -3.91 1.76 23.09
N CYS A 137 -2.77 1.61 22.45
CA CYS A 137 -2.19 0.31 22.10
C CYS A 137 -1.82 -0.48 23.36
N GLN A 138 -2.26 -1.72 23.48
CA GLN A 138 -2.07 -2.54 24.68
C GLN A 138 -0.89 -3.51 24.55
N VAL A 139 -0.62 -3.97 23.35
CA VAL A 139 0.52 -4.85 23.03
C VAL A 139 1.26 -4.28 21.84
N LEU A 140 2.58 -4.21 21.94
CA LEU A 140 3.45 -3.84 20.83
C LEU A 140 4.27 -5.05 20.41
N VAL A 141 4.13 -5.48 19.17
CA VAL A 141 4.99 -6.49 18.53
C VAL A 141 6.01 -5.76 17.69
N LEU A 142 7.30 -6.03 17.88
CA LEU A 142 8.38 -5.33 17.20
C LEU A 142 9.49 -6.27 16.73
N MET A 143 10.16 -5.89 15.64
CA MET A 143 11.45 -6.46 15.24
C MET A 143 12.58 -5.85 16.07
N ARG A 144 13.76 -6.48 16.04
CA ARG A 144 14.94 -5.95 16.74
C ARG A 144 15.52 -4.74 16.04
N HIS A 145 15.65 -4.80 14.73
CA HIS A 145 16.31 -3.77 13.93
C HIS A 145 15.53 -3.42 12.66
N PHE A 146 15.67 -2.18 12.22
CA PHE A 146 15.30 -1.75 10.89
C PHE A 146 16.33 -0.75 10.37
N ARG A 147 17.13 -1.13 9.37
CA ARG A 147 18.26 -0.32 8.87
C ARG A 147 19.18 0.08 10.04
N SER A 148 19.37 1.37 10.28
CA SER A 148 20.16 1.91 11.39
C SER A 148 19.39 2.02 12.71
N SER A 149 18.09 1.70 12.74
CA SER A 149 17.25 1.80 13.93
C SER A 149 17.28 0.53 14.75
N ASP A 150 17.60 0.63 16.02
CA ASP A 150 17.50 -0.39 17.04
C ASP A 150 16.23 -0.14 17.86
N TYR A 151 15.17 -0.92 17.63
CA TYR A 151 13.87 -0.68 18.22
C TYR A 151 13.84 -0.92 19.74
N ALA A 152 14.64 -1.87 20.24
CA ALA A 152 14.74 -2.08 21.68
C ALA A 152 15.42 -0.90 22.38
N VAL A 153 16.46 -0.33 21.77
CA VAL A 153 17.12 0.89 22.30
C VAL A 153 16.15 2.07 22.26
N MET A 154 15.44 2.27 21.15
CA MET A 154 14.45 3.35 21.00
C MET A 154 13.32 3.23 22.04
N LEU A 155 12.84 2.01 22.31
CA LEU A 155 11.83 1.80 23.35
C LEU A 155 12.37 2.08 24.76
N GLN A 156 13.64 1.73 25.01
CA GLN A 156 14.30 2.04 26.30
C GLN A 156 14.57 3.53 26.49
N GLU A 157 14.80 4.28 25.41
CA GLU A 157 14.91 5.74 25.47
C GLU A 157 13.55 6.37 25.77
N LEU A 158 12.46 5.85 25.16
CA LEU A 158 11.10 6.31 25.40
C LEU A 158 10.59 5.95 26.80
N ALA A 159 10.92 4.76 27.30
CA ALA A 159 10.48 4.23 28.60
C ALA A 159 11.66 3.61 29.35
N PRO A 160 12.56 4.42 29.95
CA PRO A 160 13.78 3.94 30.62
C PRO A 160 13.51 2.99 31.78
N GLU A 161 12.36 3.14 32.45
CA GLU A 161 11.93 2.29 33.56
C GLU A 161 11.63 0.86 33.15
N ALA A 162 11.37 0.58 31.85
CA ALA A 162 11.11 -0.76 31.34
C ALA A 162 12.24 -1.74 31.67
N ARG A 163 13.50 -1.31 31.69
CA ARG A 163 14.69 -2.15 31.98
C ARG A 163 14.63 -2.88 33.31
N HIS A 164 13.88 -2.33 34.25
CA HIS A 164 13.77 -2.84 35.62
C HIS A 164 12.45 -3.56 35.87
N GLN A 165 11.67 -3.80 34.83
CA GLN A 165 10.35 -4.44 34.91
C GLN A 165 10.34 -5.80 34.21
N SER A 166 9.37 -6.62 34.61
CA SER A 166 9.07 -7.87 33.90
C SER A 166 8.08 -7.60 32.77
N TYR A 167 8.26 -8.28 31.64
CA TYR A 167 7.30 -8.20 30.52
C TYR A 167 5.86 -8.56 30.93
N GLN A 168 5.66 -9.23 32.07
CA GLN A 168 4.34 -9.59 32.59
C GLN A 168 3.60 -8.41 33.24
N ASN A 169 4.33 -7.42 33.74
CA ASN A 169 3.79 -6.30 34.53
C ASN A 169 4.47 -4.99 34.13
N LEU A 170 4.23 -4.54 32.89
CA LEU A 170 4.75 -3.26 32.42
C LEU A 170 3.87 -2.10 32.90
N GLU A 171 4.50 -1.12 33.52
CA GLU A 171 3.90 0.17 33.90
C GLU A 171 4.82 1.28 33.39
N LEU A 172 4.49 1.82 32.21
CA LEU A 172 5.30 2.76 31.48
C LEU A 172 4.70 4.16 31.56
N VAL A 173 5.50 5.14 32.01
CA VAL A 173 5.03 6.52 32.23
C VAL A 173 4.59 7.18 30.92
N GLN A 174 5.39 7.03 29.86
CA GLN A 174 5.11 7.63 28.56
C GLN A 174 4.10 6.81 27.73
N LEU A 175 3.90 5.54 28.08
CA LEU A 175 3.05 4.59 27.34
C LEU A 175 2.06 3.89 28.31
N PRO A 176 1.16 4.62 28.98
CA PRO A 176 0.38 4.10 30.13
C PRO A 176 -0.56 2.95 29.78
N ASN A 177 -0.98 2.84 28.51
CA ASN A 177 -1.86 1.78 28.05
C ASN A 177 -1.11 0.55 27.52
N LEU A 178 0.21 0.64 27.27
CA LEU A 178 1.02 -0.47 26.78
C LEU A 178 1.33 -1.44 27.94
N LYS A 179 0.80 -2.66 27.86
CA LYS A 179 0.91 -3.69 28.91
C LYS A 179 1.89 -4.80 28.57
N ARG A 180 2.21 -4.99 27.30
CA ARG A 180 3.11 -6.04 26.81
C ARG A 180 3.94 -5.51 25.64
N VAL A 181 5.16 -5.96 25.59
CA VAL A 181 6.04 -5.83 24.43
C VAL A 181 6.51 -7.20 24.02
N ILE A 182 6.28 -7.55 22.77
CA ILE A 182 6.67 -8.81 22.15
C ILE A 182 7.72 -8.51 21.09
N TRP A 183 8.85 -9.18 21.13
CA TRP A 183 9.84 -9.01 20.08
C TRP A 183 9.93 -10.26 19.21
N ILE A 184 10.00 -10.06 17.91
CA ILE A 184 10.12 -11.11 16.91
C ILE A 184 11.56 -11.61 16.95
N ASP A 185 11.72 -12.81 17.50
CA ASP A 185 13.00 -13.49 17.65
C ASP A 185 13.25 -14.43 16.46
N SER A 186 14.52 -14.71 16.20
CA SER A 186 14.97 -15.76 15.28
C SER A 186 15.57 -16.94 16.06
N PRO A 187 15.71 -18.13 15.45
CA PRO A 187 16.36 -19.28 16.11
C PRO A 187 17.78 -19.01 16.59
N GLU A 188 18.48 -18.05 15.95
CA GLU A 188 19.84 -17.66 16.30
C GLU A 188 19.89 -16.54 17.35
N SER A 189 18.75 -15.98 17.75
CA SER A 189 18.68 -14.88 18.71
C SER A 189 19.16 -15.32 20.09
N THR A 190 20.27 -14.78 20.54
CA THR A 190 20.84 -15.02 21.89
C THR A 190 20.43 -13.97 22.91
N GLU A 191 19.83 -12.87 22.45
CA GLU A 191 19.40 -11.75 23.31
C GLU A 191 18.19 -12.15 24.16
N ASP A 192 18.14 -11.62 25.38
CA ASP A 192 17.00 -11.76 26.27
C ASP A 192 16.75 -10.42 27.00
N PHE A 193 15.48 -10.01 27.03
CA PHE A 193 15.05 -8.75 27.63
C PHE A 193 14.01 -9.03 28.70
N SER A 194 14.26 -8.59 29.94
CA SER A 194 13.31 -8.79 31.05
C SER A 194 11.93 -8.22 30.79
N TYR A 195 11.86 -7.14 30.01
CA TYR A 195 10.64 -6.36 29.72
C TYR A 195 9.98 -6.70 28.38
N MET A 196 10.54 -7.60 27.57
CA MET A 196 9.97 -8.08 26.31
C MET A 196 9.88 -9.61 26.31
N GLN A 197 8.75 -10.12 25.80
CA GLN A 197 8.57 -11.54 25.58
C GLN A 197 8.96 -11.91 24.15
N LYS A 198 9.62 -13.05 23.95
CA LYS A 198 9.88 -13.58 22.60
C LYS A 198 8.58 -13.97 21.90
N PHE A 199 8.47 -13.65 20.61
CA PHE A 199 7.31 -14.02 19.80
C PHE A 199 7.12 -15.54 19.75
N SER A 200 8.23 -16.30 19.61
CA SER A 200 8.21 -17.76 19.65
C SER A 200 7.66 -18.33 20.96
N ALA A 201 7.96 -17.71 22.09
CA ALA A 201 7.41 -18.08 23.38
C ALA A 201 5.93 -17.69 23.51
N TRP A 202 5.56 -16.50 23.03
CA TRP A 202 4.17 -16.02 23.08
C TRP A 202 3.22 -16.93 22.27
N ILE A 203 3.58 -17.26 21.04
CA ILE A 203 2.76 -18.17 20.22
C ILE A 203 2.66 -19.57 20.84
N ALA A 204 3.72 -20.06 21.51
CA ALA A 204 3.74 -21.35 22.17
C ALA A 204 2.83 -21.45 23.42
N GLU A 205 2.39 -20.33 23.99
CA GLU A 205 1.41 -20.29 25.08
C GLU A 205 -0.01 -20.64 24.62
N GLY A 206 -0.28 -20.54 23.31
CA GLY A 206 -1.57 -20.83 22.72
C GLY A 206 -1.72 -22.28 22.29
N ASP A 207 -2.96 -22.64 22.04
CA ASP A 207 -3.35 -23.93 21.50
C ASP A 207 -4.10 -23.74 20.17
N ALA A 208 -3.66 -24.43 19.14
CA ALA A 208 -4.26 -24.32 17.80
C ALA A 208 -5.71 -24.82 17.75
N ASP A 209 -6.09 -25.68 18.69
CA ASP A 209 -7.40 -26.31 18.80
C ASP A 209 -8.24 -25.71 19.96
N ASP A 210 -7.83 -24.55 20.52
CA ASP A 210 -8.52 -23.89 21.62
C ASP A 210 -9.94 -23.46 21.23
N PRO A 211 -10.99 -24.01 21.89
CA PRO A 211 -12.37 -23.65 21.59
C PRO A 211 -12.70 -22.16 21.83
N ALA A 212 -11.89 -21.47 22.64
CA ALA A 212 -12.07 -20.05 22.89
C ALA A 212 -11.94 -19.18 21.62
N VAL A 213 -11.15 -19.63 20.65
CA VAL A 213 -11.02 -18.96 19.34
C VAL A 213 -12.32 -19.04 18.57
N ALA A 214 -12.94 -20.22 18.48
CA ALA A 214 -14.23 -20.41 17.82
C ALA A 214 -15.37 -19.66 18.54
N GLU A 215 -15.36 -19.65 19.89
CA GLU A 215 -16.34 -18.87 20.66
C GLU A 215 -16.17 -17.36 20.49
N ARG A 216 -14.94 -16.90 20.29
CA ARG A 216 -14.66 -15.49 19.99
C ARG A 216 -15.16 -15.14 18.59
N ALA A 217 -14.92 -15.98 17.57
CA ALA A 217 -15.36 -15.77 16.18
C ALA A 217 -16.89 -15.55 16.08
N LYS A 218 -17.71 -16.30 16.85
CA LYS A 218 -19.17 -16.12 16.89
C LYS A 218 -19.63 -14.73 17.33
N LYS A 219 -18.76 -13.95 17.98
CA LYS A 219 -19.05 -12.59 18.47
C LYS A 219 -18.60 -11.50 17.50
N LEU A 220 -17.99 -11.90 16.38
CA LEU A 220 -17.48 -10.99 15.36
C LEU A 220 -18.49 -10.85 14.22
N ASN A 221 -18.37 -9.76 13.49
CA ASN A 221 -19.12 -9.55 12.25
C ASN A 221 -18.27 -8.74 11.26
N PRO A 222 -18.61 -8.75 9.95
CA PRO A 222 -17.82 -8.07 8.91
C PRO A 222 -17.59 -6.58 9.12
N ASN A 223 -18.49 -5.89 9.83
CA ASN A 223 -18.41 -4.45 10.07
C ASN A 223 -17.58 -4.08 11.32
N ASN A 224 -17.04 -5.07 12.06
CA ASN A 224 -16.15 -4.74 13.16
C ASN A 224 -14.85 -4.12 12.65
N PRO A 225 -14.32 -3.08 13.33
CA PRO A 225 -13.00 -2.55 13.03
C PRO A 225 -11.93 -3.63 13.27
N ILE A 226 -10.98 -3.75 12.35
CA ILE A 226 -9.97 -4.79 12.41
C ILE A 226 -8.56 -4.29 12.12
N ASN A 227 -8.45 -3.12 11.52
CA ASN A 227 -7.16 -2.55 11.19
C ASN A 227 -7.16 -1.03 11.36
N ILE A 228 -6.08 -0.48 11.87
CA ILE A 228 -5.78 0.94 11.88
C ILE A 228 -4.46 1.17 11.18
N GLN A 229 -4.45 2.02 10.15
CA GLN A 229 -3.25 2.43 9.45
C GLN A 229 -3.03 3.92 9.58
N PHE A 230 -1.82 4.30 9.97
CA PHE A 230 -1.46 5.70 10.05
C PHE A 230 -1.10 6.25 8.68
N THR A 231 -1.78 7.34 8.28
CA THR A 231 -1.52 8.07 7.06
C THR A 231 -0.83 9.39 7.37
N SER A 232 0.06 9.84 6.49
CA SER A 232 0.71 11.16 6.63
C SER A 232 -0.32 12.25 6.40
N GLY A 233 -0.69 12.96 7.46
CA GLY A 233 -1.56 14.13 7.37
C GLY A 233 -0.83 15.32 6.73
N THR A 234 -1.57 16.17 6.02
CA THR A 234 -1.09 17.47 5.52
C THR A 234 -0.67 18.43 6.65
N THR A 235 -1.11 18.16 7.87
CA THR A 235 -0.83 18.94 9.10
C THR A 235 0.35 18.42 9.91
N GLY A 236 1.12 17.45 9.39
CA GLY A 236 2.29 16.87 10.06
C GLY A 236 2.00 15.76 11.07
N THR A 237 0.78 15.66 11.60
CA THR A 237 0.41 14.62 12.58
C THR A 237 -0.27 13.45 11.88
N PRO A 238 0.22 12.20 12.03
CA PRO A 238 -0.38 11.03 11.40
C PRO A 238 -1.82 10.78 11.86
N LYS A 239 -2.71 10.42 10.94
CA LYS A 239 -4.12 10.09 11.19
C LYS A 239 -4.32 8.58 11.09
N GLY A 240 -4.99 7.96 12.04
CA GLY A 240 -5.26 6.52 12.06
C GLY A 240 -6.55 6.18 11.30
N ALA A 241 -6.46 5.82 10.03
CA ALA A 241 -7.62 5.35 9.26
C ALA A 241 -8.08 3.98 9.77
N THR A 242 -9.35 3.86 10.14
CA THR A 242 -9.95 2.67 10.75
C THR A 242 -10.74 1.87 9.73
N LEU A 243 -10.33 0.62 9.51
CA LEU A 243 -10.87 -0.27 8.49
C LEU A 243 -11.54 -1.50 9.12
N THR A 244 -12.59 -2.01 8.46
CA THR A 244 -13.33 -3.20 8.90
C THR A 244 -12.89 -4.45 8.12
N HIS A 245 -13.29 -5.63 8.60
CA HIS A 245 -13.16 -6.87 7.81
C HIS A 245 -13.81 -6.71 6.43
N ARG A 246 -15.06 -6.18 6.39
CA ARG A 246 -15.80 -5.98 5.14
C ARG A 246 -15.05 -5.09 4.15
N ASN A 247 -14.45 -3.99 4.63
CA ASN A 247 -13.70 -3.09 3.77
C ASN A 247 -12.55 -3.81 3.06
N ILE A 248 -11.60 -4.34 3.84
CA ILE A 248 -10.33 -4.84 3.30
C ILE A 248 -10.44 -6.24 2.69
N LEU A 249 -11.36 -7.11 3.17
CA LEU A 249 -11.56 -8.43 2.61
C LEU A 249 -12.15 -8.34 1.20
N ASN A 250 -13.25 -7.58 1.04
CA ASN A 250 -13.87 -7.41 -0.28
C ASN A 250 -12.95 -6.68 -1.25
N ASN A 251 -12.24 -5.66 -0.77
CA ASN A 251 -11.30 -4.94 -1.64
C ASN A 251 -10.16 -5.86 -2.10
N GLY A 252 -9.57 -6.65 -1.19
CA GLY A 252 -8.58 -7.68 -1.55
C GLY A 252 -9.11 -8.68 -2.59
N TYR A 253 -10.34 -9.17 -2.41
CA TYR A 253 -10.98 -10.06 -3.36
C TYR A 253 -11.14 -9.43 -4.75
N PHE A 254 -11.72 -8.23 -4.85
CA PHE A 254 -11.92 -7.57 -6.15
C PHE A 254 -10.60 -7.17 -6.83
N ILE A 255 -9.57 -6.85 -6.06
CA ILE A 255 -8.22 -6.63 -6.59
C ILE A 255 -7.69 -7.89 -7.24
N GLY A 256 -7.83 -9.04 -6.59
CA GLY A 256 -7.42 -10.32 -7.15
C GLY A 256 -8.20 -10.72 -8.40
N GLU A 257 -9.52 -10.46 -8.44
CA GLU A 257 -10.35 -10.65 -9.63
C GLU A 257 -9.87 -9.78 -10.80
N ALA A 258 -9.52 -8.50 -10.56
CA ALA A 258 -9.00 -7.60 -11.59
C ALA A 258 -7.63 -8.06 -12.14
N MET A 259 -6.83 -8.74 -11.32
CA MET A 259 -5.56 -9.37 -11.69
C MET A 259 -5.74 -10.77 -12.28
N SER A 260 -6.96 -11.30 -12.31
CA SER A 260 -7.27 -12.68 -12.70
C SER A 260 -6.48 -13.72 -11.91
N LEU A 261 -6.37 -13.50 -10.61
CA LEU A 261 -5.68 -14.44 -9.71
C LEU A 261 -6.44 -15.76 -9.59
N THR A 262 -5.69 -16.82 -9.41
CA THR A 262 -6.18 -18.18 -9.20
C THR A 262 -5.41 -18.85 -8.08
N ALA A 263 -5.85 -20.03 -7.69
CA ALA A 263 -5.12 -20.84 -6.73
C ALA A 263 -3.71 -21.23 -7.23
N ASP A 264 -3.44 -21.23 -8.52
CA ASP A 264 -2.13 -21.61 -9.06
C ASP A 264 -1.10 -20.46 -9.06
N ASP A 265 -1.54 -19.24 -8.71
CA ASP A 265 -0.68 -18.08 -8.70
C ASP A 265 0.23 -18.00 -7.47
N ARG A 266 1.42 -17.48 -7.70
CA ARG A 266 2.46 -17.21 -6.71
C ARG A 266 2.83 -15.73 -6.81
N LEU A 267 2.43 -14.95 -5.80
CA LEU A 267 2.57 -13.50 -5.82
C LEU A 267 3.79 -13.04 -5.03
N CYS A 268 4.79 -12.49 -5.71
CA CYS A 268 5.93 -11.84 -5.08
C CYS A 268 5.54 -10.46 -4.55
N ILE A 269 5.76 -10.25 -3.24
CA ILE A 269 5.34 -9.06 -2.51
C ILE A 269 6.56 -8.38 -1.85
N PRO A 270 7.35 -7.58 -2.59
CA PRO A 270 8.46 -6.81 -2.03
C PRO A 270 8.00 -5.52 -1.36
N VAL A 271 6.74 -5.11 -1.59
CA VAL A 271 6.15 -3.91 -1.00
C VAL A 271 5.88 -4.08 0.49
N PRO A 272 6.00 -3.01 1.31
CA PRO A 272 5.88 -3.13 2.76
C PRO A 272 4.49 -3.55 3.25
N LEU A 273 4.45 -4.53 4.16
CA LEU A 273 3.22 -5.08 4.74
C LEU A 273 2.52 -4.11 5.70
N TYR A 274 3.24 -3.18 6.33
CA TYR A 274 2.61 -2.17 7.19
C TYR A 274 1.73 -1.18 6.41
N HIS A 275 1.84 -1.16 5.08
CA HIS A 275 1.01 -0.37 4.18
C HIS A 275 -0.06 -1.26 3.52
N CYS A 276 -1.21 -0.68 3.19
CA CYS A 276 -2.30 -1.40 2.51
C CYS A 276 -1.86 -2.06 1.20
N PHE A 277 -0.83 -1.56 0.52
CA PHE A 277 -0.30 -2.22 -0.67
C PHE A 277 0.21 -3.64 -0.37
N GLY A 278 0.97 -3.84 0.70
CA GLY A 278 1.43 -5.19 1.07
C GLY A 278 0.32 -6.04 1.69
N MET A 279 -0.42 -5.49 2.68
CA MET A 279 -1.35 -6.31 3.46
C MET A 279 -2.70 -6.57 2.77
N VAL A 280 -3.20 -5.67 1.91
CA VAL A 280 -4.48 -5.83 1.21
C VAL A 280 -4.25 -6.26 -0.23
N LEU A 281 -3.56 -5.44 -1.05
CA LEU A 281 -3.31 -5.77 -2.46
C LEU A 281 -2.38 -6.99 -2.60
N GLY A 282 -1.46 -7.17 -1.65
CA GLY A 282 -0.61 -8.37 -1.58
C GLY A 282 -1.32 -9.50 -0.86
N ASN A 283 -1.23 -9.55 0.48
CA ASN A 283 -1.67 -10.72 1.27
C ASN A 283 -3.13 -11.11 1.03
N LEU A 284 -4.07 -10.17 1.21
CA LEU A 284 -5.49 -10.52 1.09
C LEU A 284 -5.88 -10.86 -0.35
N ALA A 285 -5.35 -10.15 -1.35
CA ALA A 285 -5.70 -10.43 -2.74
C ALA A 285 -5.33 -11.86 -3.15
N ILE A 286 -4.13 -12.32 -2.83
CA ILE A 286 -3.72 -13.68 -3.19
C ILE A 286 -4.35 -14.74 -2.29
N LEU A 287 -4.50 -14.49 -0.97
CA LEU A 287 -5.15 -15.43 -0.05
C LEU A 287 -6.61 -15.67 -0.41
N THR A 288 -7.35 -14.63 -0.83
CA THR A 288 -8.78 -14.77 -1.23
C THR A 288 -8.96 -15.66 -2.46
N HIS A 289 -7.91 -15.91 -3.22
CA HIS A 289 -7.90 -16.76 -4.41
C HIS A 289 -7.21 -18.11 -4.18
N GLY A 290 -6.79 -18.41 -2.94
CA GLY A 290 -6.12 -19.68 -2.60
C GLY A 290 -4.71 -19.82 -3.20
N GLY A 291 -4.08 -18.72 -3.60
CA GLY A 291 -2.73 -18.72 -4.15
C GLY A 291 -1.64 -18.64 -3.08
N THR A 292 -0.40 -18.43 -3.48
CA THR A 292 0.78 -18.45 -2.59
C THR A 292 1.35 -17.05 -2.41
N ILE A 293 1.50 -16.59 -1.18
CA ILE A 293 2.26 -15.40 -0.80
C ILE A 293 3.75 -15.71 -0.90
N VAL A 294 4.54 -14.84 -1.54
CA VAL A 294 6.00 -14.96 -1.60
C VAL A 294 6.65 -13.66 -1.15
N TYR A 295 7.39 -13.69 -0.03
CA TYR A 295 8.21 -12.56 0.43
C TYR A 295 9.65 -12.76 0.01
N PRO A 296 10.22 -11.89 -0.86
CA PRO A 296 11.59 -12.03 -1.31
C PRO A 296 12.59 -11.69 -0.21
N ASN A 297 12.34 -10.61 0.53
CA ASN A 297 13.22 -10.11 1.58
C ASN A 297 12.40 -9.35 2.62
N ASP A 298 13.03 -8.91 3.70
CA ASP A 298 12.47 -8.06 4.75
C ASP A 298 12.20 -6.62 4.26
N GLY A 299 12.94 -6.15 3.27
CA GLY A 299 12.78 -4.90 2.57
C GLY A 299 13.03 -5.08 1.07
N PHE A 300 12.84 -4.01 0.30
CA PHE A 300 13.08 -4.07 -1.14
C PHE A 300 14.57 -4.08 -1.45
N ASP A 301 14.97 -5.08 -2.22
CA ASP A 301 16.26 -5.19 -2.91
C ASP A 301 16.03 -5.81 -4.29
N PRO A 302 16.46 -5.16 -5.38
CA PRO A 302 16.11 -5.59 -6.74
C PRO A 302 16.68 -6.97 -7.09
N ILE A 303 17.87 -7.32 -6.58
CA ILE A 303 18.48 -8.63 -6.86
C ILE A 303 17.68 -9.73 -6.20
N THR A 304 17.39 -9.60 -4.91
CA THR A 304 16.62 -10.62 -4.18
C THR A 304 15.21 -10.79 -4.73
N VAL A 305 14.59 -9.72 -5.28
CA VAL A 305 13.30 -9.83 -5.97
C VAL A 305 13.44 -10.66 -7.23
N LEU A 306 14.40 -10.35 -8.12
CA LEU A 306 14.61 -11.06 -9.39
C LEU A 306 14.96 -12.54 -9.15
N GLU A 307 15.85 -12.82 -8.19
CA GLU A 307 16.20 -14.19 -7.76
C GLU A 307 14.97 -14.96 -7.24
N THR A 308 14.16 -14.32 -6.39
CA THR A 308 12.97 -14.95 -5.84
C THR A 308 11.93 -15.24 -6.91
N VAL A 309 11.68 -14.30 -7.82
CA VAL A 309 10.76 -14.52 -8.94
C VAL A 309 11.17 -15.74 -9.75
N GLN A 310 12.45 -15.86 -10.12
CA GLN A 310 12.98 -17.00 -10.84
C GLN A 310 12.88 -18.31 -10.04
N ASN A 311 13.39 -18.30 -8.80
CA ASN A 311 13.53 -19.53 -7.99
C ASN A 311 12.17 -20.07 -7.54
N GLU A 312 11.25 -19.19 -7.16
CA GLU A 312 9.91 -19.55 -6.72
C GLU A 312 8.90 -19.59 -7.87
N LYS A 313 9.33 -19.32 -9.12
CA LYS A 313 8.46 -19.28 -10.30
C LYS A 313 7.23 -18.43 -10.07
N CYS A 314 7.45 -17.22 -9.56
CA CYS A 314 6.35 -16.30 -9.29
C CYS A 314 5.61 -15.95 -10.58
N THR A 315 4.28 -15.91 -10.50
CA THR A 315 3.40 -15.57 -11.63
C THR A 315 2.94 -14.11 -11.57
N GLY A 316 3.08 -13.50 -10.39
CA GLY A 316 2.77 -12.10 -10.15
C GLY A 316 3.85 -11.38 -9.34
N LEU A 317 4.00 -10.08 -9.60
CA LEU A 317 4.94 -9.20 -8.89
C LEU A 317 4.30 -7.85 -8.61
N HIS A 318 4.34 -7.40 -7.36
CA HIS A 318 3.94 -6.06 -6.97
C HIS A 318 5.12 -5.12 -6.85
N GLY A 319 4.91 -3.86 -7.20
CA GLY A 319 5.92 -2.84 -6.99
C GLY A 319 5.39 -1.42 -7.14
N VAL A 320 6.09 -0.47 -6.58
CA VAL A 320 5.95 0.95 -6.94
C VAL A 320 6.83 1.23 -8.16
N PRO A 321 6.59 2.30 -8.94
CA PRO A 321 7.38 2.59 -10.15
C PRO A 321 8.89 2.57 -9.93
N THR A 322 9.38 3.13 -8.82
CA THR A 322 10.80 3.16 -8.48
C THR A 322 11.41 1.77 -8.26
N MET A 323 10.64 0.79 -7.78
CA MET A 323 11.08 -0.60 -7.64
C MET A 323 11.27 -1.24 -9.02
N PHE A 324 10.27 -1.13 -9.90
CA PHE A 324 10.38 -1.63 -11.27
C PHE A 324 11.53 -0.98 -12.07
N ILE A 325 11.76 0.33 -11.88
CA ILE A 325 12.91 1.01 -12.48
C ILE A 325 14.22 0.41 -11.97
N ALA A 326 14.34 0.17 -10.66
CA ALA A 326 15.56 -0.41 -10.08
C ALA A 326 15.81 -1.85 -10.54
N GLU A 327 14.76 -2.65 -10.71
CA GLU A 327 14.84 -4.01 -11.26
C GLU A 327 15.24 -4.00 -12.73
N LEU A 328 14.55 -3.23 -13.58
CA LEU A 328 14.77 -3.13 -15.02
C LEU A 328 16.14 -2.54 -15.40
N ASP A 329 16.67 -1.65 -14.58
CA ASP A 329 17.96 -0.98 -14.80
C ASP A 329 19.13 -1.72 -14.13
N HIS A 330 18.86 -2.85 -13.45
CA HIS A 330 19.91 -3.62 -12.80
C HIS A 330 20.83 -4.25 -13.85
N PRO A 331 22.17 -4.16 -13.70
CA PRO A 331 23.13 -4.69 -14.67
C PRO A 331 22.93 -6.17 -14.99
N ASP A 332 22.52 -6.96 -14.01
CA ASP A 332 22.32 -8.40 -14.12
C ASP A 332 20.88 -8.78 -14.51
N PHE A 333 20.00 -7.83 -14.80
CA PHE A 333 18.59 -8.08 -15.11
C PHE A 333 18.41 -9.19 -16.17
N ALA A 334 19.22 -9.16 -17.23
CA ALA A 334 19.14 -10.11 -18.34
C ALA A 334 19.56 -11.55 -17.95
N ASN A 335 20.12 -11.76 -16.75
CA ASN A 335 20.55 -13.07 -16.27
C ASN A 335 19.43 -13.86 -15.59
N TYR A 336 18.27 -13.21 -15.32
CA TYR A 336 17.14 -13.82 -14.61
C TYR A 336 16.05 -14.28 -15.58
N ASP A 337 15.50 -15.48 -15.33
CA ASP A 337 14.32 -15.98 -16.04
C ASP A 337 13.04 -15.49 -15.36
N LEU A 338 12.39 -14.51 -15.96
CA LEU A 338 11.15 -13.94 -15.50
C LEU A 338 9.93 -14.42 -16.32
N SER A 339 10.10 -15.45 -17.16
CA SER A 339 9.08 -15.92 -18.11
C SER A 339 7.80 -16.45 -17.46
N THR A 340 7.81 -16.73 -16.15
CA THR A 340 6.62 -17.15 -15.40
C THR A 340 5.73 -16.00 -14.99
N LEU A 341 6.23 -14.76 -14.99
CA LEU A 341 5.43 -13.58 -14.68
C LEU A 341 4.36 -13.34 -15.75
N ARG A 342 3.17 -12.99 -15.32
CA ARG A 342 2.06 -12.58 -16.19
C ARG A 342 1.34 -11.33 -15.67
N THR A 343 1.21 -11.16 -14.35
CA THR A 343 0.36 -10.16 -13.70
C THR A 343 1.09 -9.48 -12.54
N GLY A 344 0.46 -8.51 -11.95
CA GLY A 344 0.94 -7.74 -10.81
C GLY A 344 0.30 -6.36 -10.75
N ILE A 345 0.74 -5.56 -9.81
CA ILE A 345 0.25 -4.18 -9.66
C ILE A 345 1.45 -3.23 -9.64
N MET A 346 1.40 -2.20 -10.47
CA MET A 346 2.21 -1.00 -10.32
C MET A 346 1.33 0.10 -9.74
N ALA A 347 1.61 0.57 -8.53
CA ALA A 347 0.79 1.57 -7.84
C ALA A 347 1.58 2.36 -6.80
N GLY A 348 0.89 3.22 -6.04
CA GLY A 348 1.46 3.97 -4.93
C GLY A 348 1.98 5.35 -5.28
N SER A 349 2.25 5.62 -6.54
CA SER A 349 2.54 6.92 -7.14
C SER A 349 2.11 6.93 -8.60
N SER A 350 2.32 8.03 -9.30
CA SER A 350 2.08 8.09 -10.75
C SER A 350 2.92 7.03 -11.47
N CYS A 351 2.28 6.24 -12.32
CA CYS A 351 2.92 5.16 -13.08
C CYS A 351 3.35 5.70 -14.45
N PRO A 352 4.65 5.89 -14.72
CA PRO A 352 5.11 6.40 -16.01
C PRO A 352 4.80 5.42 -17.13
N ILE A 353 4.23 5.92 -18.23
CA ILE A 353 3.81 5.11 -19.39
C ILE A 353 4.98 4.27 -19.93
N GLU A 354 6.16 4.87 -20.03
CA GLU A 354 7.35 4.18 -20.57
C GLU A 354 7.82 3.05 -19.64
N ILE A 355 7.71 3.19 -18.34
CA ILE A 355 8.04 2.13 -17.38
C ILE A 355 7.02 1.00 -17.48
N MET A 356 5.73 1.31 -17.58
CA MET A 356 4.68 0.30 -17.79
C MET A 356 4.95 -0.53 -19.06
N ARG A 357 5.32 0.12 -20.17
CA ARG A 357 5.67 -0.59 -21.41
C ARG A 357 6.88 -1.51 -21.22
N ARG A 358 7.93 -1.03 -20.57
CA ARG A 358 9.12 -1.86 -20.27
C ARG A 358 8.78 -3.08 -19.41
N VAL A 359 7.93 -2.93 -18.40
CA VAL A 359 7.45 -4.03 -17.54
C VAL A 359 6.68 -5.07 -18.37
N ILE A 360 5.80 -4.62 -19.26
CA ILE A 360 5.04 -5.51 -20.15
C ILE A 360 5.97 -6.28 -21.10
N ASP A 361 6.91 -5.58 -21.71
CA ASP A 361 7.76 -6.14 -22.78
C ASP A 361 8.94 -6.96 -22.25
N GLN A 362 9.60 -6.49 -21.16
CA GLN A 362 10.87 -7.07 -20.68
C GLN A 362 10.68 -8.01 -19.48
N MET A 363 9.63 -7.81 -18.65
CA MET A 363 9.32 -8.67 -17.51
C MET A 363 8.16 -9.65 -17.78
N HIS A 364 7.67 -9.73 -19.01
CA HIS A 364 6.56 -10.60 -19.45
C HIS A 364 5.20 -10.35 -18.77
N MET A 365 5.05 -9.27 -18.02
CA MET A 365 3.84 -8.95 -17.24
C MET A 365 2.73 -8.34 -18.11
N LYS A 366 2.22 -9.10 -19.08
CA LYS A 366 1.20 -8.62 -20.04
C LYS A 366 -0.13 -8.22 -19.39
N GLU A 367 -0.42 -8.78 -18.23
CA GLU A 367 -1.63 -8.53 -17.44
C GLU A 367 -1.33 -7.65 -16.21
N VAL A 368 -0.22 -6.88 -16.23
CA VAL A 368 0.07 -5.94 -15.15
C VAL A 368 -1.03 -4.90 -15.06
N THR A 369 -1.45 -4.56 -13.84
CA THR A 369 -2.51 -3.59 -13.61
C THR A 369 -1.99 -2.33 -12.92
N ILE A 370 -2.68 -1.21 -13.12
CA ILE A 370 -2.54 -0.01 -12.31
C ILE A 370 -3.74 0.04 -11.37
N ALA A 371 -3.51 0.33 -10.10
CA ALA A 371 -4.55 0.51 -9.10
C ALA A 371 -4.43 1.89 -8.45
N TYR A 372 -5.56 2.56 -8.29
CA TYR A 372 -5.66 3.85 -7.63
C TYR A 372 -6.53 3.75 -6.37
N GLY A 373 -6.06 4.39 -5.33
CA GLY A 373 -6.79 4.54 -4.09
C GLY A 373 -5.90 5.06 -2.96
N MET A 374 -6.45 5.06 -1.76
CA MET A 374 -5.82 5.54 -0.54
C MET A 374 -6.21 4.66 0.65
N THR A 375 -5.47 4.73 1.74
CA THR A 375 -5.75 3.93 2.93
C THR A 375 -7.21 4.08 3.38
N GLU A 376 -7.75 5.28 3.29
CA GLU A 376 -9.12 5.65 3.66
C GLU A 376 -10.19 5.03 2.76
N THR A 377 -9.80 4.41 1.64
CA THR A 377 -10.69 3.68 0.70
C THR A 377 -10.39 2.18 0.62
N SER A 378 -9.57 1.61 1.49
CA SER A 378 -9.36 0.19 1.82
C SER A 378 -8.61 -0.74 0.83
N PRO A 379 -7.72 -0.36 -0.10
CA PRO A 379 -7.47 0.99 -0.52
C PRO A 379 -8.00 1.33 -1.92
N VAL A 380 -8.36 0.35 -2.79
CA VAL A 380 -8.55 0.55 -4.24
C VAL A 380 -9.96 1.01 -4.59
N SER A 381 -10.03 2.15 -5.29
CA SER A 381 -11.27 2.69 -5.87
C SER A 381 -11.38 2.41 -7.36
N CYS A 382 -10.27 2.50 -8.10
CA CYS A 382 -10.21 2.21 -9.53
C CYS A 382 -9.04 1.29 -9.85
N GLN A 383 -9.21 0.41 -10.85
CA GLN A 383 -8.15 -0.49 -11.30
C GLN A 383 -8.32 -0.84 -12.78
N THR A 384 -7.20 -0.99 -13.49
CA THR A 384 -7.18 -1.64 -14.81
C THR A 384 -7.28 -3.16 -14.63
N ASN A 385 -7.63 -3.89 -15.69
CA ASN A 385 -7.73 -5.35 -15.68
C ASN A 385 -7.21 -5.93 -17.02
N GLN A 386 -7.17 -7.25 -17.15
CA GLN A 386 -6.69 -7.95 -18.36
C GLN A 386 -7.42 -7.58 -19.66
N HIS A 387 -8.63 -7.02 -19.58
CA HIS A 387 -9.42 -6.61 -20.74
C HIS A 387 -9.26 -5.12 -21.07
N THR A 388 -8.51 -4.39 -20.25
CA THR A 388 -8.24 -2.96 -20.48
C THR A 388 -7.37 -2.81 -21.73
N PRO A 389 -7.79 -2.02 -22.73
CA PRO A 389 -6.94 -1.73 -23.89
C PRO A 389 -5.58 -1.17 -23.49
N LEU A 390 -4.51 -1.57 -24.18
CA LEU A 390 -3.12 -1.22 -23.81
C LEU A 390 -2.93 0.29 -23.58
N GLU A 391 -3.49 1.14 -24.44
CA GLU A 391 -3.38 2.59 -24.29
C GLU A 391 -4.05 3.09 -23.01
N LYS A 392 -5.18 2.50 -22.59
CA LYS A 392 -5.85 2.82 -21.33
C LYS A 392 -5.10 2.21 -20.13
N GLN A 393 -4.58 0.99 -20.29
CA GLN A 393 -3.82 0.28 -19.26
C GLN A 393 -2.57 1.06 -18.83
N VAL A 394 -1.90 1.72 -19.76
CA VAL A 394 -0.67 2.46 -19.46
C VAL A 394 -0.88 3.95 -19.16
N SER A 395 -2.08 4.49 -19.33
CA SER A 395 -2.34 5.94 -19.22
C SER A 395 -3.45 6.32 -18.24
N THR A 396 -4.19 5.33 -17.72
CA THR A 396 -5.29 5.54 -16.76
C THR A 396 -5.12 4.67 -15.52
N VAL A 397 -5.91 4.94 -14.49
CA VAL A 397 -6.01 4.06 -13.32
C VAL A 397 -7.17 3.07 -13.43
N GLY A 398 -7.73 2.93 -14.62
CA GLY A 398 -8.77 1.95 -14.94
C GLY A 398 -10.19 2.43 -14.63
N LEU A 399 -11.05 1.46 -14.45
CA LEU A 399 -12.49 1.61 -14.19
C LEU A 399 -12.77 1.51 -12.69
N VAL A 400 -13.96 1.96 -12.30
CA VAL A 400 -14.46 1.87 -10.92
C VAL A 400 -14.57 0.41 -10.48
N GLN A 401 -14.04 0.09 -9.30
CA GLN A 401 -14.14 -1.24 -8.69
C GLN A 401 -15.61 -1.64 -8.40
N PRO A 402 -15.93 -2.95 -8.35
CA PRO A 402 -17.29 -3.42 -8.04
C PRO A 402 -17.85 -2.80 -6.76
N ASN A 403 -19.16 -2.50 -6.77
CA ASN A 403 -19.91 -1.92 -5.64
C ASN A 403 -19.37 -0.57 -5.13
N LEU A 404 -18.58 0.12 -5.94
CA LEU A 404 -18.15 1.49 -5.67
C LEU A 404 -18.76 2.47 -6.67
N GLU A 405 -18.76 3.73 -6.28
CA GLU A 405 -19.14 4.87 -7.11
C GLU A 405 -17.98 5.87 -7.10
N VAL A 406 -17.68 6.45 -8.25
CA VAL A 406 -16.66 7.50 -8.40
C VAL A 406 -17.25 8.67 -9.15
N LYS A 407 -16.93 9.88 -8.72
CA LYS A 407 -17.25 11.12 -9.43
C LYS A 407 -16.07 12.09 -9.40
N ILE A 408 -16.02 12.96 -10.39
CA ILE A 408 -15.09 14.08 -10.45
C ILE A 408 -15.90 15.34 -10.22
N VAL A 409 -15.51 16.13 -9.22
CA VAL A 409 -16.27 17.32 -8.82
C VAL A 409 -15.41 18.58 -8.92
N ASN A 410 -16.09 19.71 -9.12
CA ASN A 410 -15.47 21.02 -8.93
C ASN A 410 -15.10 21.18 -7.44
N PRO A 411 -13.82 21.45 -7.10
CA PRO A 411 -13.39 21.54 -5.70
C PRO A 411 -14.05 22.69 -4.91
N GLU A 412 -14.54 23.74 -5.59
CA GLU A 412 -15.15 24.91 -4.95
C GLU A 412 -16.65 24.74 -4.74
N THR A 413 -17.35 24.17 -5.74
CA THR A 413 -18.82 24.06 -5.71
C THR A 413 -19.32 22.69 -5.29
N GLY A 414 -18.49 21.63 -5.41
CA GLY A 414 -18.87 20.23 -5.17
C GLY A 414 -19.75 19.64 -6.28
N GLU A 415 -20.03 20.37 -7.36
CA GLU A 415 -20.83 19.90 -8.50
C GLU A 415 -20.05 18.90 -9.34
N THR A 416 -20.74 17.85 -9.82
CA THR A 416 -20.14 16.87 -10.72
C THR A 416 -19.86 17.51 -12.08
N LEU A 417 -18.61 17.36 -12.55
CA LEU A 417 -18.11 17.96 -13.79
C LEU A 417 -18.52 17.15 -15.03
N GLY A 418 -18.36 17.79 -16.19
CA GLY A 418 -18.49 17.16 -17.50
C GLY A 418 -17.35 16.17 -17.78
N ILE A 419 -17.51 15.36 -18.84
CA ILE A 419 -16.47 14.43 -19.30
C ILE A 419 -15.22 15.18 -19.74
N GLY A 420 -14.06 14.69 -19.31
CA GLY A 420 -12.74 15.25 -19.64
C GLY A 420 -12.35 16.49 -18.83
N GLU A 421 -13.27 17.07 -18.05
CA GLU A 421 -12.95 18.19 -17.16
C GLU A 421 -12.15 17.70 -15.93
N THR A 422 -11.19 18.51 -15.50
CA THR A 422 -10.34 18.21 -14.34
C THR A 422 -10.99 18.72 -13.06
N GLY A 423 -11.13 17.84 -12.07
CA GLY A 423 -11.65 18.16 -10.75
C GLY A 423 -11.19 17.16 -9.69
N GLU A 424 -11.70 17.31 -8.47
CA GLU A 424 -11.39 16.41 -7.37
C GLU A 424 -12.10 15.08 -7.52
N LEU A 425 -11.36 13.98 -7.39
CA LEU A 425 -11.91 12.64 -7.37
C LEU A 425 -12.57 12.37 -6.01
N CYS A 426 -13.83 11.92 -6.04
CA CYS A 426 -14.54 11.45 -4.87
C CYS A 426 -14.98 10.01 -5.09
N THR A 427 -14.91 9.18 -4.03
CA THR A 427 -15.34 7.78 -4.07
C THR A 427 -16.32 7.46 -2.94
N LYS A 428 -17.26 6.52 -3.20
CA LYS A 428 -18.28 6.09 -2.26
C LYS A 428 -18.52 4.59 -2.39
N GLY A 429 -18.84 3.93 -1.28
CA GLY A 429 -19.23 2.51 -1.25
C GLY A 429 -18.68 1.77 -0.05
N TYR A 430 -18.68 0.44 -0.14
CA TYR A 430 -18.29 -0.46 0.96
C TYR A 430 -16.84 -0.26 1.44
N SER A 431 -15.96 0.26 0.59
CA SER A 431 -14.52 0.38 0.86
C SER A 431 -14.16 1.58 1.73
N ILE A 432 -15.08 2.52 1.94
CA ILE A 432 -14.81 3.72 2.74
C ILE A 432 -14.56 3.32 4.21
N MET A 433 -13.50 3.86 4.79
CA MET A 433 -13.14 3.66 6.20
C MET A 433 -14.30 4.04 7.15
N LEU A 434 -14.28 3.52 8.37
CA LEU A 434 -15.19 3.98 9.43
C LEU A 434 -14.93 5.44 9.82
N GLY A 435 -13.71 5.89 9.67
CA GLY A 435 -13.24 7.22 10.03
C GLY A 435 -11.82 7.18 10.57
N TYR A 436 -11.30 8.33 10.93
CA TYR A 436 -10.03 8.43 11.64
C TYR A 436 -10.23 8.13 13.13
N TRP A 437 -9.41 7.26 13.70
CA TRP A 437 -9.49 6.83 15.09
C TRP A 437 -9.43 8.02 16.06
N ASN A 438 -10.47 8.15 16.90
CA ASN A 438 -10.63 9.25 17.87
C ASN A 438 -10.41 10.64 17.22
N ASP A 439 -10.93 10.86 15.99
CA ASP A 439 -10.84 12.15 15.30
C ASP A 439 -12.08 12.38 14.40
N THR A 440 -13.20 12.70 15.06
CA THR A 440 -14.50 12.93 14.38
C THR A 440 -14.48 14.13 13.46
N ASN A 441 -13.74 15.19 13.83
CA ASN A 441 -13.64 16.40 13.02
C ASN A 441 -12.94 16.12 11.69
N LYS A 442 -11.78 15.47 11.73
CA LYS A 442 -11.06 15.07 10.51
C LYS A 442 -11.84 14.06 9.67
N THR A 443 -12.62 13.20 10.32
CA THR A 443 -13.51 12.27 9.61
C THR A 443 -14.60 13.03 8.85
N ALA A 444 -15.26 14.00 9.49
CA ALA A 444 -16.31 14.81 8.87
C ALA A 444 -15.77 15.71 7.74
N GLU A 445 -14.53 16.18 7.84
CA GLU A 445 -13.85 16.92 6.77
C GLU A 445 -13.59 16.04 5.54
N ALA A 446 -13.23 14.76 5.75
CA ALA A 446 -12.84 13.86 4.66
C ALA A 446 -14.02 13.11 4.03
N ILE A 447 -15.07 12.84 4.82
CA ILE A 447 -16.24 12.07 4.37
C ILE A 447 -17.48 12.95 4.50
N VAL A 448 -18.02 13.40 3.35
CA VAL A 448 -19.21 14.23 3.27
C VAL A 448 -20.31 13.48 2.51
N ASP A 449 -21.47 13.29 3.10
CA ASP A 449 -22.62 12.56 2.53
C ASP A 449 -22.28 11.14 2.05
N GLY A 450 -21.31 10.50 2.74
CA GLY A 450 -20.79 9.17 2.40
C GLY A 450 -19.80 9.14 1.24
N TRP A 451 -19.41 10.30 0.71
CA TRP A 451 -18.34 10.44 -0.28
C TRP A 451 -17.03 10.78 0.40
N MET A 452 -15.99 10.00 0.11
CA MET A 452 -14.61 10.30 0.47
C MET A 452 -14.04 11.29 -0.55
N TYR A 453 -13.64 12.45 -0.09
CA TYR A 453 -12.91 13.46 -0.86
C TYR A 453 -11.42 13.15 -0.77
N THR A 454 -10.80 12.87 -1.92
CA THR A 454 -9.46 12.27 -1.93
C THR A 454 -8.32 13.29 -1.90
N GLY A 455 -8.58 14.54 -2.30
CA GLY A 455 -7.57 15.56 -2.54
C GLY A 455 -6.75 15.32 -3.82
N ASP A 456 -7.07 14.29 -4.60
CA ASP A 456 -6.42 13.98 -5.86
C ASP A 456 -7.27 14.52 -7.02
N LEU A 457 -6.62 15.16 -8.01
CA LEU A 457 -7.28 15.68 -9.20
C LEU A 457 -7.26 14.63 -10.30
N ALA A 458 -8.40 14.51 -10.99
CA ALA A 458 -8.58 13.50 -12.02
C ALA A 458 -9.48 14.01 -13.16
N THR A 459 -9.47 13.27 -14.26
CA THR A 459 -10.45 13.36 -15.34
C THR A 459 -11.10 12.00 -15.56
N MET A 460 -12.29 11.97 -16.12
CA MET A 460 -12.98 10.74 -16.54
C MET A 460 -13.36 10.85 -18.01
N ASP A 461 -13.16 9.79 -18.78
CA ASP A 461 -13.57 9.76 -20.16
C ASP A 461 -14.99 9.18 -20.34
N GLU A 462 -15.50 9.21 -21.58
CA GLU A 462 -16.85 8.72 -21.92
C GLU A 462 -17.06 7.24 -21.64
N GLU A 463 -15.98 6.46 -21.57
CA GLU A 463 -16.02 5.03 -21.24
C GLU A 463 -15.91 4.77 -19.72
N GLY A 464 -15.68 5.82 -18.91
CA GLY A 464 -15.52 5.76 -17.45
C GLY A 464 -14.11 5.45 -16.97
N TYR A 465 -13.10 5.47 -17.85
CA TYR A 465 -11.70 5.36 -17.40
C TYR A 465 -11.28 6.64 -16.71
N VAL A 466 -10.67 6.46 -15.55
CA VAL A 466 -10.19 7.56 -14.71
C VAL A 466 -8.70 7.78 -14.94
N LYS A 467 -8.30 9.02 -15.12
CA LYS A 467 -6.90 9.45 -15.22
C LYS A 467 -6.58 10.42 -14.11
N ILE A 468 -5.60 10.08 -13.27
CA ILE A 468 -5.07 10.99 -12.25
C ILE A 468 -4.16 12.01 -12.93
N VAL A 469 -4.41 13.28 -12.66
CA VAL A 469 -3.62 14.40 -13.21
C VAL A 469 -2.69 15.02 -12.17
N GLY A 470 -2.90 14.75 -10.88
CA GLY A 470 -2.04 15.19 -9.79
C GLY A 470 -2.77 15.30 -8.47
N ARG A 471 -2.11 15.91 -7.49
CA ARG A 471 -2.75 16.32 -6.24
C ARG A 471 -3.11 17.79 -6.29
N SER A 472 -4.22 18.15 -5.69
CA SER A 472 -4.63 19.54 -5.57
C SER A 472 -3.53 20.42 -4.97
N LYS A 473 -2.87 19.95 -3.93
CA LYS A 473 -1.77 20.63 -3.23
C LYS A 473 -0.41 20.63 -3.95
N ASP A 474 -0.22 19.75 -4.93
CA ASP A 474 1.03 19.65 -5.71
C ASP A 474 0.90 20.38 -7.06
N MET A 475 -0.30 20.86 -7.40
CA MET A 475 -0.55 21.68 -8.58
C MET A 475 0.18 23.01 -8.44
N VAL A 476 0.89 23.42 -9.49
CA VAL A 476 1.65 24.68 -9.52
C VAL A 476 0.84 25.76 -10.22
N ILE A 477 0.62 26.87 -9.54
CA ILE A 477 -0.13 28.02 -10.09
C ILE A 477 0.87 29.08 -10.57
N ARG A 478 1.16 29.05 -11.86
CA ARG A 478 2.11 29.99 -12.48
C ARG A 478 1.39 31.09 -13.26
N GLY A 479 1.35 32.28 -12.69
CA GLY A 479 0.74 33.42 -13.37
C GLY A 479 -0.73 33.27 -13.72
N GLY A 480 -1.46 32.47 -12.93
CA GLY A 480 -2.86 32.12 -13.16
C GLY A 480 -3.11 30.83 -13.95
N GLU A 481 -2.05 30.21 -14.48
CA GLU A 481 -2.13 28.92 -15.18
C GLU A 481 -1.89 27.76 -14.23
N ASN A 482 -2.80 26.79 -14.22
CA ASN A 482 -2.67 25.55 -13.46
C ASN A 482 -1.78 24.56 -14.20
N ILE A 483 -0.66 24.18 -13.58
CA ILE A 483 0.30 23.24 -14.15
C ILE A 483 0.31 21.99 -13.28
N TYR A 484 0.15 20.84 -13.93
CA TYR A 484 0.17 19.54 -13.27
C TYR A 484 1.55 18.88 -13.45
N PRO A 485 2.37 18.74 -12.41
CA PRO A 485 3.73 18.16 -12.49
C PRO A 485 3.81 16.84 -13.24
N VAL A 486 2.85 15.96 -13.02
CA VAL A 486 2.78 14.62 -13.64
C VAL A 486 2.76 14.67 -15.17
N GLU A 487 2.14 15.69 -15.77
CA GLU A 487 2.12 15.87 -17.24
C GLU A 487 3.54 16.06 -17.78
N ILE A 488 4.31 16.89 -17.08
CA ILE A 488 5.68 17.24 -17.49
C ILE A 488 6.63 16.08 -17.20
N GLU A 489 6.47 15.42 -16.06
CA GLU A 489 7.21 14.20 -15.71
C GLU A 489 7.03 13.13 -16.79
N ASN A 490 5.80 12.83 -17.18
CA ASN A 490 5.50 11.86 -18.25
C ASN A 490 6.10 12.25 -19.60
N TYR A 491 6.18 13.55 -19.90
CA TYR A 491 6.85 14.02 -21.11
C TYR A 491 8.36 13.80 -21.04
N LEU A 492 8.99 14.17 -19.92
CA LEU A 492 10.43 14.07 -19.72
C LEU A 492 10.94 12.63 -19.60
N TYR A 493 10.13 11.68 -19.15
CA TYR A 493 10.49 10.25 -19.18
C TYR A 493 10.76 9.70 -20.59
N ARG A 494 10.29 10.36 -21.65
CA ARG A 494 10.60 10.02 -23.04
C ARG A 494 12.01 10.42 -23.46
N HIS A 495 12.69 11.25 -22.68
CA HIS A 495 14.03 11.70 -23.02
C HIS A 495 15.04 10.55 -22.82
N PRO A 496 15.86 10.21 -23.86
CA PRO A 496 16.70 9.00 -23.84
C PRO A 496 17.74 8.96 -22.72
N LYS A 497 18.16 10.13 -22.21
CA LYS A 497 19.18 10.27 -21.17
C LYS A 497 18.62 10.43 -19.76
N ILE A 498 17.28 10.53 -19.55
CA ILE A 498 16.65 10.66 -18.25
C ILE A 498 16.32 9.26 -17.73
N ARG A 499 16.73 8.96 -16.49
CA ARG A 499 16.35 7.75 -15.77
C ARG A 499 15.08 8.00 -14.96
N ASP A 500 15.05 9.12 -14.21
CA ASP A 500 13.92 9.51 -13.38
C ASP A 500 13.84 11.03 -13.24
N VAL A 501 12.63 11.57 -13.02
CA VAL A 501 12.41 13.01 -12.93
C VAL A 501 11.23 13.34 -12.02
N GLN A 502 11.41 14.38 -11.21
CA GLN A 502 10.36 14.93 -10.34
C GLN A 502 10.24 16.43 -10.54
N ILE A 503 8.99 16.86 -10.73
CA ILE A 503 8.63 18.27 -10.93
C ILE A 503 7.90 18.78 -9.70
N VAL A 504 8.29 19.95 -9.22
CA VAL A 504 7.67 20.66 -8.09
C VAL A 504 7.50 22.14 -8.38
N GLY A 505 6.58 22.79 -7.68
CA GLY A 505 6.47 24.25 -7.65
C GLY A 505 7.42 24.84 -6.60
N VAL A 506 8.05 25.94 -6.94
CA VAL A 506 8.81 26.78 -6.00
C VAL A 506 8.34 28.24 -6.09
N PRO A 507 8.40 29.02 -4.99
CA PRO A 507 7.95 30.41 -4.98
C PRO A 507 8.66 31.27 -6.03
N ASP A 508 7.92 32.18 -6.67
CA ASP A 508 8.44 33.17 -7.61
C ASP A 508 7.75 34.53 -7.43
N LYS A 509 8.55 35.59 -7.37
CA LYS A 509 8.04 36.95 -7.10
C LYS A 509 7.13 37.51 -8.21
N LYS A 510 7.30 37.05 -9.44
CA LYS A 510 6.57 37.55 -10.61
C LYS A 510 5.35 36.71 -10.95
N PHE A 511 5.50 35.39 -10.84
CA PHE A 511 4.49 34.45 -11.31
C PHE A 511 3.75 33.74 -10.18
N GLY A 512 4.06 34.00 -8.90
CA GLY A 512 3.58 33.28 -7.73
C GLY A 512 4.38 32.01 -7.51
N GLU A 513 4.37 31.11 -8.48
CA GLU A 513 5.18 29.89 -8.50
C GLU A 513 5.80 29.67 -9.89
N VAL A 514 6.92 28.94 -9.90
CA VAL A 514 7.54 28.40 -11.12
C VAL A 514 7.98 26.96 -10.90
N LEU A 515 8.22 26.25 -11.99
CA LEU A 515 8.59 24.84 -11.94
C LEU A 515 10.08 24.66 -11.64
N ALA A 516 10.39 23.73 -10.76
CA ALA A 516 11.70 23.18 -10.53
C ALA A 516 11.71 21.67 -10.82
N ALA A 517 12.78 21.17 -11.45
CA ALA A 517 12.96 19.76 -11.79
C ALA A 517 14.15 19.18 -11.03
N TRP A 518 13.96 18.08 -10.33
CA TRP A 518 15.04 17.19 -9.91
C TRP A 518 15.11 16.02 -10.87
N ILE A 519 16.30 15.72 -11.38
CA ILE A 519 16.50 14.79 -12.49
C ILE A 519 17.62 13.83 -12.16
N ILE A 520 17.34 12.54 -12.29
CA ILE A 520 18.33 11.49 -12.22
C ILE A 520 18.68 11.09 -13.65
N PRO A 521 19.91 11.38 -14.13
CA PRO A 521 20.34 10.97 -15.45
C PRO A 521 20.60 9.47 -15.52
N LYS A 522 20.52 8.88 -16.70
CA LYS A 522 21.01 7.51 -16.93
C LYS A 522 22.53 7.47 -16.76
N LYS A 523 23.04 6.32 -16.33
CA LYS A 523 24.46 6.08 -16.11
C LYS A 523 25.25 6.43 -17.40
N ASP A 524 26.36 7.11 -17.21
CA ASP A 524 27.28 7.53 -18.30
C ASP A 524 26.65 8.48 -19.34
N SER A 525 25.50 9.09 -19.05
CA SER A 525 24.87 10.10 -19.91
C SER A 525 25.38 11.51 -19.56
N ASN A 526 25.92 12.22 -20.56
CA ASN A 526 26.23 13.64 -20.42
C ASN A 526 24.95 14.47 -20.65
N LEU A 527 23.99 14.42 -19.69
CA LEU A 527 22.76 15.19 -19.75
C LEU A 527 23.01 16.59 -19.20
N THR A 528 22.58 17.61 -19.95
CA THR A 528 22.67 19.03 -19.56
C THR A 528 21.28 19.64 -19.45
N GLU A 529 21.17 20.77 -18.75
CA GLU A 529 19.94 21.57 -18.74
C GLU A 529 19.52 22.01 -20.15
N GLN A 530 20.49 22.30 -21.02
CA GLN A 530 20.21 22.70 -22.37
C GLN A 530 19.59 21.57 -23.19
N ASP A 531 20.05 20.32 -23.02
CA ASP A 531 19.43 19.15 -23.66
C ASP A 531 17.93 19.07 -23.30
N ILE A 532 17.60 19.32 -22.03
CA ILE A 532 16.20 19.27 -21.54
C ILE A 532 15.39 20.42 -22.11
N ARG A 533 15.95 21.65 -22.14
CA ARG A 533 15.29 22.81 -22.71
C ARG A 533 15.02 22.61 -24.20
N ASP A 534 15.99 22.09 -24.93
CA ASP A 534 15.85 21.80 -26.36
C ASP A 534 14.84 20.68 -26.62
N PHE A 535 14.79 19.67 -25.76
CA PHE A 535 13.79 18.60 -25.82
C PHE A 535 12.37 19.09 -25.57
N CYS A 536 12.20 20.08 -24.69
CA CYS A 536 10.91 20.70 -24.38
C CYS A 536 10.48 21.73 -25.43
N LYS A 537 11.42 22.34 -26.14
CA LYS A 537 11.16 23.42 -27.07
C LYS A 537 10.22 22.98 -28.19
N ASP A 538 9.20 23.80 -28.44
CA ASP A 538 8.16 23.58 -29.46
C ASP A 538 7.30 22.31 -29.26
N HIS A 539 7.51 21.55 -28.18
CA HIS A 539 6.76 20.35 -27.86
C HIS A 539 5.81 20.49 -26.68
N ILE A 540 6.17 21.31 -25.68
CA ILE A 540 5.29 21.67 -24.57
C ILE A 540 5.23 23.18 -24.43
N ALA A 541 4.13 23.67 -23.82
CA ALA A 541 3.96 25.11 -23.61
C ALA A 541 5.14 25.69 -22.81
N HIS A 542 5.60 26.89 -23.20
CA HIS A 542 6.78 27.54 -22.61
C HIS A 542 6.69 27.65 -21.08
N TYR A 543 5.50 27.91 -20.53
CA TYR A 543 5.31 28.05 -19.09
C TYR A 543 5.40 26.69 -18.34
N LYS A 544 5.33 25.57 -19.04
CA LYS A 544 5.52 24.20 -18.52
C LYS A 544 6.98 23.74 -18.51
N VAL A 545 7.89 24.48 -19.14
CA VAL A 545 9.32 24.15 -19.10
C VAL A 545 9.88 24.51 -17.72
N PRO A 546 10.56 23.59 -17.01
CA PRO A 546 11.14 23.85 -15.71
C PRO A 546 12.09 25.05 -15.74
N THR A 547 11.88 25.99 -14.82
CA THR A 547 12.72 27.19 -14.67
C THR A 547 14.07 26.81 -14.07
N TYR A 548 14.04 25.98 -13.03
CA TYR A 548 15.20 25.47 -12.32
C TYR A 548 15.36 23.98 -12.55
N MET A 549 16.58 23.50 -12.68
CA MET A 549 16.89 22.09 -12.88
C MET A 549 18.06 21.70 -11.99
N LYS A 550 17.96 20.54 -11.34
CA LYS A 550 19.01 19.97 -10.51
C LYS A 550 19.21 18.51 -10.85
N PHE A 551 20.45 18.14 -11.13
CA PHE A 551 20.83 16.75 -11.30
C PHE A 551 21.18 16.15 -9.95
N VAL A 552 20.60 14.98 -9.66
CA VAL A 552 20.76 14.28 -8.38
C VAL A 552 20.99 12.79 -8.62
N ASP A 553 21.54 12.10 -7.64
CA ASP A 553 21.76 10.65 -7.71
C ASP A 553 20.52 9.89 -7.21
N GLU A 554 19.76 10.48 -6.27
CA GLU A 554 18.58 9.88 -5.65
C GLU A 554 17.55 10.93 -5.24
N PHE A 555 16.30 10.50 -5.06
CA PHE A 555 15.24 11.33 -4.50
C PHE A 555 14.99 11.01 -3.02
N PRO A 556 14.53 11.98 -2.21
CA PRO A 556 14.03 11.69 -0.88
C PRO A 556 12.76 10.86 -0.96
N MET A 557 12.80 9.64 -0.42
CA MET A 557 11.69 8.69 -0.49
C MET A 557 11.20 8.28 0.90
N THR A 558 9.96 7.84 0.96
CA THR A 558 9.41 7.11 2.10
C THR A 558 9.89 5.66 2.08
N VAL A 559 9.64 4.91 3.18
CA VAL A 559 9.92 3.46 3.23
C VAL A 559 9.15 2.67 2.16
N THR A 560 7.97 3.18 1.76
CA THR A 560 7.15 2.59 0.69
C THR A 560 7.67 2.89 -0.71
N GLY A 561 8.80 3.59 -0.86
CA GLY A 561 9.34 4.01 -2.16
C GLY A 561 8.62 5.19 -2.79
N LYS A 562 7.72 5.89 -2.05
CA LYS A 562 7.06 7.10 -2.53
C LYS A 562 7.97 8.31 -2.37
N ILE A 563 8.06 9.12 -3.40
CA ILE A 563 8.89 10.33 -3.41
C ILE A 563 8.25 11.42 -2.54
N GLN A 564 9.08 12.04 -1.71
CA GLN A 564 8.68 13.11 -0.78
C GLN A 564 8.87 14.48 -1.43
N LYS A 565 7.95 14.87 -2.34
CA LYS A 565 8.04 16.14 -3.10
C LYS A 565 8.23 17.36 -2.20
N PHE A 566 7.62 17.38 -1.00
CA PHE A 566 7.78 18.51 -0.08
C PHE A 566 9.25 18.73 0.33
N LYS A 567 10.05 17.66 0.49
CA LYS A 567 11.49 17.79 0.77
C LYS A 567 12.26 18.32 -0.43
N ILE A 568 11.80 18.01 -1.65
CA ILE A 568 12.37 18.60 -2.86
C ILE A 568 12.09 20.10 -2.90
N VAL A 569 10.86 20.50 -2.58
CA VAL A 569 10.47 21.92 -2.49
C VAL A 569 11.32 22.66 -1.45
N GLU A 570 11.41 22.11 -0.24
CA GLU A 570 12.22 22.70 0.85
C GLU A 570 13.68 22.89 0.43
N ALA A 571 14.30 21.84 -0.12
CA ALA A 571 15.69 21.88 -0.56
C ALA A 571 15.92 22.90 -1.69
N MET A 572 15.04 22.94 -2.68
CA MET A 572 15.13 23.90 -3.78
C MET A 572 14.92 25.33 -3.31
N THR A 573 13.94 25.58 -2.44
CA THR A 573 13.64 26.90 -1.88
C THR A 573 14.84 27.43 -1.09
N GLN A 574 15.45 26.57 -0.26
CA GLN A 574 16.63 26.92 0.52
C GLN A 574 17.84 27.21 -0.38
N GLU A 575 18.11 26.36 -1.37
CA GLU A 575 19.25 26.49 -2.28
C GLU A 575 19.15 27.74 -3.16
N LEU A 576 17.96 28.07 -3.60
CA LEU A 576 17.68 29.25 -4.44
C LEU A 576 17.53 30.56 -3.63
N GLY A 577 17.44 30.46 -2.30
CA GLY A 577 17.25 31.62 -1.42
C GLY A 577 15.89 32.30 -1.59
N LEU A 578 14.83 31.50 -1.91
CA LEU A 578 13.47 31.94 -2.19
C LEU A 578 12.62 32.08 -0.92
#